data_5ee2b0fa66a2e54b99ff383fe3f3da9c
#
_entry.id   5ee2b0fa66a2e54b99ff383fe3f3da9c
#
_cell.length_a   1.000
_cell.length_b   1.000
_cell.length_c   1.000
_cell.angle_alpha   90.00
_cell.angle_beta   90.00
_cell.angle_gamma   90.00
#
_symmetry.space_group_name_H-M   'P 1'
#
loop_
_entity.id
_entity.type
_entity.pdbx_description
1 polymer ?
#
loop_
_entity_poly.entity_id
_entity_poly.type
_entity_poly.pdbx_seq_one_letter_code
_entity_poly.pdbx_strand_id
1 'polypeptide(L)'
;MRDNESVSEINLGMPEVAASPFPRKPTHQLMVGNVPVGGGAPVSVQSMTTTKTHNIGATLQQIAELTAAGCDIVRVACPTDKDAEALPIIAQQSRIPVIADIHFKPKYVFQAIEAGCGAVRVNPGNIRKFDDQVKDICKAASDHGVSLRIGVNAGSLDPRLLKKYGRATPEALVESAIWEASLFEENDFHDFKISVKHHDVLTMVQAYRMLSEAGDWPLHLGVTEAGPAFQGTIKSVSAFSILLAEGMRDTIRVSLRPPSRVKVARRCWSSWPA
;
A
#
# COMPACT_ATOMS: atom_id res chain seq x y z
N MET A 1 26.36 0.40 49.18
CA MET A 1 26.43 -0.52 48.05
C MET A 1 25.20 -1.38 48.09
N ARG A 2 24.27 -1.18 47.19
CA ARG A 2 23.12 -2.04 46.99
C ARG A 2 23.30 -2.67 45.61
N ASP A 3 23.43 -3.99 45.64
CA ASP A 3 23.61 -4.80 44.46
C ASP A 3 22.37 -4.72 43.57
N ASN A 4 22.55 -4.31 42.34
CA ASN A 4 21.54 -4.24 41.32
C ASN A 4 21.41 -5.67 40.75
N GLU A 5 20.54 -6.50 41.36
CA GLU A 5 20.19 -7.79 40.78
C GLU A 5 19.47 -7.54 39.44
N SER A 6 20.18 -7.90 38.39
CA SER A 6 19.59 -7.95 37.04
C SER A 6 18.44 -8.96 37.04
N VAL A 7 17.22 -8.48 36.84
CA VAL A 7 16.07 -9.34 36.57
C VAL A 7 16.35 -10.08 35.25
N SER A 8 16.68 -11.36 35.36
CA SER A 8 16.80 -12.22 34.19
C SER A 8 15.41 -12.34 33.54
N GLU A 9 15.30 -11.92 32.29
CA GLU A 9 14.10 -12.13 31.50
C GLU A 9 13.78 -13.64 31.48
N ILE A 10 12.60 -13.98 31.97
CA ILE A 10 12.12 -15.37 31.97
C ILE A 10 11.74 -15.68 30.51
N ASN A 11 12.60 -16.44 29.83
CA ASN A 11 12.30 -16.98 28.53
C ASN A 11 11.21 -18.08 28.67
N LEU A 12 9.98 -17.76 28.31
CA LEU A 12 8.82 -18.66 28.44
C LEU A 12 8.82 -19.82 27.44
N GLY A 13 9.98 -20.19 26.90
CA GLY A 13 10.09 -21.33 26.00
C GLY A 13 9.46 -21.13 24.63
N MET A 14 9.25 -19.89 24.22
CA MET A 14 8.89 -19.60 22.82
C MET A 14 10.09 -20.00 21.94
N PRO A 15 9.89 -20.80 20.90
CA PRO A 15 10.98 -21.12 20.00
C PRO A 15 11.58 -19.84 19.42
N GLU A 16 12.90 -19.73 19.42
CA GLU A 16 13.58 -18.65 18.72
C GLU A 16 13.08 -18.63 17.28
N VAL A 17 12.48 -17.53 16.87
CA VAL A 17 12.10 -17.34 15.48
C VAL A 17 13.40 -17.26 14.69
N ALA A 18 13.67 -18.28 13.87
CA ALA A 18 14.86 -18.29 13.04
C ALA A 18 14.96 -16.99 12.24
N ALA A 19 16.12 -16.34 12.31
CA ALA A 19 16.37 -15.14 11.52
C ALA A 19 16.09 -15.44 10.04
N SER A 20 15.44 -14.49 9.34
CA SER A 20 15.22 -14.66 7.90
C SER A 20 16.58 -14.87 7.21
N PRO A 21 16.70 -15.83 6.28
CA PRO A 21 17.94 -16.07 5.54
C PRO A 21 18.37 -14.87 4.70
N PHE A 22 17.45 -13.93 4.46
CA PHE A 22 17.72 -12.71 3.73
C PHE A 22 17.50 -11.49 4.63
N PRO A 23 18.47 -10.56 4.68
CA PRO A 23 18.29 -9.30 5.38
C PRO A 23 17.11 -8.52 4.75
N ARG A 24 16.47 -7.67 5.57
CA ARG A 24 15.45 -6.77 5.07
C ARG A 24 16.05 -5.81 4.05
N LYS A 25 15.38 -5.64 2.92
CA LYS A 25 15.75 -4.63 1.92
C LYS A 25 15.60 -3.23 2.53
N PRO A 26 16.65 -2.40 2.48
CA PRO A 26 16.55 -1.03 2.94
C PRO A 26 15.57 -0.24 2.08
N THR A 27 14.67 0.46 2.74
CA THR A 27 13.75 1.43 2.11
C THR A 27 13.71 2.67 2.97
N HIS A 28 13.43 3.84 2.39
CA HIS A 28 13.18 5.02 3.19
C HIS A 28 11.86 4.85 3.98
N GLN A 29 11.70 5.63 5.06
CA GLN A 29 10.47 5.59 5.86
C GLN A 29 9.55 6.73 5.45
N LEU A 30 8.27 6.42 5.32
CA LEU A 30 7.20 7.42 5.21
C LEU A 30 6.09 7.14 6.21
N MET A 31 5.21 8.12 6.41
CA MET A 31 4.06 7.98 7.30
C MET A 31 2.77 7.89 6.49
N VAL A 32 1.87 6.98 6.90
CA VAL A 32 0.48 6.98 6.46
C VAL A 32 -0.38 7.32 7.65
N GLY A 33 -0.70 8.60 7.83
CA GLY A 33 -1.20 9.11 9.08
C GLY A 33 -0.22 8.83 10.23
N ASN A 34 -0.61 8.02 11.20
CA ASN A 34 0.24 7.61 12.34
C ASN A 34 0.92 6.24 12.15
N VAL A 35 0.81 5.62 10.98
CA VAL A 35 1.41 4.30 10.68
C VAL A 35 2.69 4.48 9.89
N PRO A 36 3.87 4.11 10.44
CA PRO A 36 5.13 4.12 9.71
C PRO A 36 5.16 2.98 8.67
N VAL A 37 5.72 3.27 7.50
CA VAL A 37 5.86 2.32 6.39
C VAL A 37 7.25 2.44 5.80
N GLY A 38 7.95 1.33 5.61
CA GLY A 38 9.36 1.34 5.19
C GLY A 38 10.32 1.63 6.35
N GLY A 39 11.59 1.85 6.08
CA GLY A 39 12.61 2.25 7.06
C GLY A 39 12.80 1.29 8.24
N GLY A 40 12.49 0.00 8.08
CA GLY A 40 12.57 -0.95 9.18
C GLY A 40 11.27 -1.09 10.01
N ALA A 41 10.24 -0.29 9.77
CA ALA A 41 8.95 -0.41 10.47
C ALA A 41 8.28 -1.78 10.25
N PRO A 42 7.44 -2.28 11.17
CA PRO A 42 6.71 -3.52 10.99
C PRO A 42 5.89 -3.54 9.69
N VAL A 43 5.69 -4.73 9.11
CA VAL A 43 4.85 -4.89 7.91
C VAL A 43 3.45 -4.39 8.21
N SER A 44 3.01 -3.38 7.47
CA SER A 44 1.65 -2.85 7.59
C SER A 44 0.65 -3.65 6.77
N VAL A 45 -0.50 -3.97 7.36
CA VAL A 45 -1.61 -4.66 6.70
C VAL A 45 -2.64 -3.64 6.23
N GLN A 46 -2.81 -3.55 4.92
CA GLN A 46 -3.83 -2.68 4.33
C GLN A 46 -5.01 -3.49 3.80
N SER A 47 -6.23 -2.95 3.98
CA SER A 47 -7.43 -3.46 3.34
C SER A 47 -8.18 -2.35 2.59
N MET A 48 -9.33 -2.67 2.03
CA MET A 48 -10.18 -1.72 1.31
C MET A 48 -11.64 -1.98 1.63
N THR A 49 -12.42 -0.92 1.79
CA THR A 49 -13.88 -1.03 1.90
C THR A 49 -14.49 -1.44 0.56
N THR A 50 -15.63 -2.09 0.62
CA THR A 50 -16.47 -2.45 -0.53
C THR A 50 -17.78 -1.66 -0.56
N THR A 51 -18.05 -0.88 0.47
CA THR A 51 -19.18 0.03 0.57
C THR A 51 -19.00 1.23 -0.39
N LYS A 52 -20.09 1.86 -0.75
CA LYS A 52 -20.04 3.17 -1.41
C LYS A 52 -19.57 4.19 -0.37
N THR A 53 -18.50 4.92 -0.65
CA THR A 53 -17.84 5.81 0.32
C THR A 53 -18.79 6.89 0.87
N HIS A 54 -19.67 7.43 0.03
CA HIS A 54 -20.69 8.39 0.47
C HIS A 54 -21.76 7.81 1.41
N ASN A 55 -21.82 6.48 1.57
CA ASN A 55 -22.57 5.88 2.67
C ASN A 55 -21.68 5.80 3.91
N ILE A 56 -21.54 6.93 4.58
CA ILE A 56 -20.60 7.13 5.70
C ILE A 56 -20.79 6.09 6.79
N GLY A 57 -22.03 5.83 7.21
CA GLY A 57 -22.31 4.88 8.30
C GLY A 57 -21.87 3.45 7.95
N ALA A 58 -22.23 2.97 6.77
CA ALA A 58 -21.82 1.63 6.33
C ALA A 58 -20.30 1.53 6.12
N THR A 59 -19.66 2.62 5.65
CA THR A 59 -18.22 2.67 5.45
C THR A 59 -17.47 2.64 6.78
N LEU A 60 -17.88 3.43 7.76
CA LEU A 60 -17.30 3.43 9.11
C LEU A 60 -17.49 2.10 9.83
N GLN A 61 -18.66 1.47 9.69
CA GLN A 61 -18.91 0.14 10.22
C GLN A 61 -17.94 -0.89 9.63
N GLN A 62 -17.74 -0.89 8.32
CA GLN A 62 -16.80 -1.78 7.67
C GLN A 62 -15.35 -1.50 8.06
N ILE A 63 -14.98 -0.23 8.24
CA ILE A 63 -13.65 0.15 8.76
C ILE A 63 -13.46 -0.41 10.17
N ALA A 64 -14.45 -0.31 11.04
CA ALA A 64 -14.37 -0.87 12.39
C ALA A 64 -14.19 -2.40 12.38
N GLU A 65 -14.89 -3.10 11.50
CA GLU A 65 -14.73 -4.55 11.30
C GLU A 65 -13.33 -4.92 10.81
N LEU A 66 -12.78 -4.16 9.86
CA LEU A 66 -11.43 -4.34 9.35
C LEU A 66 -10.37 -4.07 10.44
N THR A 67 -10.56 -3.01 11.22
CA THR A 67 -9.68 -2.67 12.36
C THR A 67 -9.68 -3.79 13.39
N ALA A 68 -10.86 -4.30 13.76
CA ALA A 68 -10.98 -5.43 14.69
C ALA A 68 -10.34 -6.72 14.16
N ALA A 69 -10.23 -6.86 12.82
CA ALA A 69 -9.53 -7.97 12.17
C ALA A 69 -8.01 -7.77 12.08
N GLY A 70 -7.46 -6.65 12.57
CA GLY A 70 -6.03 -6.35 12.57
C GLY A 70 -5.53 -5.62 11.33
N CYS A 71 -6.39 -4.87 10.66
CA CYS A 71 -5.99 -3.95 9.58
C CYS A 71 -5.37 -2.69 10.18
N ASP A 72 -4.21 -2.29 9.68
CA ASP A 72 -3.49 -1.10 10.14
C ASP A 72 -3.87 0.14 9.34
N ILE A 73 -4.23 -0.02 8.06
CA ILE A 73 -4.53 1.07 7.12
C ILE A 73 -5.73 0.66 6.26
N VAL A 74 -6.70 1.54 6.08
CA VAL A 74 -7.84 1.27 5.21
C VAL A 74 -7.85 2.18 3.98
N ARG A 75 -8.27 1.65 2.83
CA ARG A 75 -8.48 2.42 1.61
C ARG A 75 -9.95 2.50 1.28
N VAL A 76 -10.43 3.68 0.90
CA VAL A 76 -11.78 3.94 0.41
C VAL A 76 -11.74 4.44 -1.03
N ALA A 77 -12.71 4.08 -1.86
CA ALA A 77 -12.81 4.57 -3.24
C ALA A 77 -13.39 6.00 -3.26
N CYS A 78 -12.87 6.86 -4.14
CA CYS A 78 -13.39 8.22 -4.30
C CYS A 78 -13.64 8.54 -5.79
N PRO A 79 -14.65 7.91 -6.42
CA PRO A 79 -14.95 8.12 -7.84
C PRO A 79 -15.85 9.33 -8.12
N THR A 80 -16.59 9.85 -7.14
CA THR A 80 -17.60 10.91 -7.32
C THR A 80 -17.42 12.05 -6.33
N ASP A 81 -18.06 13.20 -6.61
CA ASP A 81 -18.07 14.36 -5.72
C ASP A 81 -18.68 14.01 -4.35
N LYS A 82 -19.75 13.21 -4.31
CA LYS A 82 -20.37 12.75 -3.05
C LYS A 82 -19.40 11.92 -2.19
N ASP A 83 -18.54 11.12 -2.84
CA ASP A 83 -17.54 10.34 -2.12
C ASP A 83 -16.45 11.26 -1.55
N ALA A 84 -16.04 12.29 -2.30
CA ALA A 84 -15.07 13.28 -1.82
C ALA A 84 -15.62 14.10 -0.65
N GLU A 85 -16.89 14.50 -0.70
CA GLU A 85 -17.60 15.21 0.40
C GLU A 85 -17.70 14.36 1.69
N ALA A 86 -17.69 13.03 1.57
CA ALA A 86 -17.73 12.13 2.71
C ALA A 86 -16.36 11.91 3.38
N LEU A 87 -15.26 12.16 2.67
CA LEU A 87 -13.91 11.89 3.17
C LEU A 87 -13.58 12.56 4.52
N PRO A 88 -13.91 13.86 4.76
CA PRO A 88 -13.56 14.50 6.02
C PRO A 88 -14.18 13.79 7.23
N ILE A 89 -15.43 13.38 7.13
CA ILE A 89 -16.13 12.68 8.22
C ILE A 89 -15.53 11.29 8.44
N ILE A 90 -15.25 10.57 7.35
CA ILE A 90 -14.66 9.22 7.41
C ILE A 90 -13.24 9.28 7.98
N ALA A 91 -12.40 10.21 7.51
CA ALA A 91 -11.03 10.36 7.99
C ALA A 91 -10.99 10.73 9.48
N GLN A 92 -11.87 11.64 9.92
CA GLN A 92 -11.95 12.08 11.31
C GLN A 92 -12.43 10.97 12.26
N GLN A 93 -13.42 10.15 11.86
CA GLN A 93 -14.03 9.14 12.70
C GLN A 93 -13.37 7.77 12.61
N SER A 94 -12.51 7.56 11.64
CA SER A 94 -11.76 6.30 11.49
C SER A 94 -10.69 6.18 12.58
N ARG A 95 -10.60 4.97 13.19
CA ARG A 95 -9.56 4.66 14.19
C ARG A 95 -8.20 4.32 13.56
N ILE A 96 -8.18 4.04 12.26
CA ILE A 96 -6.98 3.74 11.49
C ILE A 96 -6.88 4.70 10.30
N PRO A 97 -5.67 5.01 9.80
CA PRO A 97 -5.51 5.93 8.69
C PRO A 97 -6.31 5.52 7.46
N VAL A 98 -6.93 6.52 6.84
CA VAL A 98 -7.72 6.36 5.61
C VAL A 98 -6.88 6.78 4.41
N ILE A 99 -6.86 5.95 3.38
CA ILE A 99 -6.28 6.27 2.06
C ILE A 99 -7.42 6.52 1.08
N ALA A 100 -7.42 7.65 0.40
CA ALA A 100 -8.32 7.90 -0.71
C ALA A 100 -7.78 7.28 -2.02
N ASP A 101 -8.62 6.52 -2.73
CA ASP A 101 -8.29 5.88 -4.01
C ASP A 101 -8.87 6.70 -5.17
N ILE A 102 -7.99 7.44 -5.84
CA ILE A 102 -8.37 8.41 -6.88
C ILE A 102 -7.85 7.98 -8.24
N HIS A 103 -8.75 7.86 -9.21
CA HIS A 103 -8.43 7.33 -10.53
C HIS A 103 -8.45 8.36 -11.66
N PHE A 104 -9.33 9.39 -11.60
CA PHE A 104 -9.65 10.15 -12.81
C PHE A 104 -9.61 11.68 -12.68
N LYS A 105 -9.76 12.23 -11.48
CA LYS A 105 -9.93 13.68 -11.30
C LYS A 105 -8.95 14.24 -10.28
N PRO A 106 -8.01 15.11 -10.71
CA PRO A 106 -7.02 15.73 -9.81
C PRO A 106 -7.65 16.46 -8.63
N LYS A 107 -8.80 17.11 -8.82
CA LYS A 107 -9.46 17.86 -7.74
C LYS A 107 -9.74 17.00 -6.50
N TYR A 108 -10.00 15.69 -6.69
CA TYR A 108 -10.24 14.80 -5.56
C TYR A 108 -8.96 14.49 -4.76
N VAL A 109 -7.77 14.66 -5.37
CA VAL A 109 -6.50 14.54 -4.64
C VAL A 109 -6.38 15.64 -3.60
N PHE A 110 -6.62 16.90 -4.02
CA PHE A 110 -6.60 18.04 -3.11
C PHE A 110 -7.67 17.92 -2.03
N GLN A 111 -8.91 17.55 -2.41
CA GLN A 111 -9.98 17.33 -1.44
C GLN A 111 -9.66 16.21 -0.43
N ALA A 112 -8.99 15.13 -0.85
CA ALA A 112 -8.59 14.06 0.04
C ALA A 112 -7.46 14.48 1.01
N ILE A 113 -6.52 15.30 0.54
CA ILE A 113 -5.47 15.89 1.37
C ILE A 113 -6.09 16.80 2.42
N GLU A 114 -6.94 17.74 2.01
CA GLU A 114 -7.65 18.67 2.90
C GLU A 114 -8.58 17.95 3.89
N ALA A 115 -9.15 16.81 3.49
CA ALA A 115 -10.00 15.98 4.32
C ALA A 115 -9.26 15.26 5.46
N GLY A 116 -7.93 15.33 5.51
CA GLY A 116 -7.12 14.66 6.52
C GLY A 116 -6.92 13.17 6.26
N CYS A 117 -7.00 12.71 5.00
CA CYS A 117 -6.59 11.37 4.62
C CYS A 117 -5.09 11.18 4.87
N GLY A 118 -4.70 10.04 5.46
CA GLY A 118 -3.29 9.74 5.75
C GLY A 118 -2.43 9.49 4.52
N ALA A 119 -3.04 9.15 3.40
CA ALA A 119 -2.38 9.06 2.09
C ALA A 119 -3.40 9.12 0.94
N VAL A 120 -2.89 9.38 -0.26
CA VAL A 120 -3.69 9.33 -1.50
C VAL A 120 -3.07 8.35 -2.48
N ARG A 121 -3.89 7.46 -3.04
CA ARG A 121 -3.45 6.58 -4.12
C ARG A 121 -3.80 7.22 -5.46
N VAL A 122 -2.80 7.36 -6.30
CA VAL A 122 -2.90 7.82 -7.69
C VAL A 122 -2.61 6.67 -8.66
N ASN A 123 -3.18 6.73 -9.87
CA ASN A 123 -2.96 5.71 -10.88
C ASN A 123 -2.19 6.31 -12.07
N PRO A 124 -0.97 5.83 -12.34
CA PRO A 124 -0.13 6.33 -13.43
C PRO A 124 -0.79 6.31 -14.80
N GLY A 125 -1.54 5.26 -15.15
CA GLY A 125 -2.23 5.16 -16.43
C GLY A 125 -3.21 6.31 -16.73
N ASN A 126 -3.57 7.07 -15.70
CA ASN A 126 -4.45 8.24 -15.78
C ASN A 126 -3.74 9.57 -15.49
N ILE A 127 -2.49 9.54 -15.05
CA ILE A 127 -1.73 10.72 -14.59
C ILE A 127 -1.39 11.67 -15.73
N ARG A 128 -1.39 11.27 -16.98
CA ARG A 128 -1.21 12.22 -18.08
C ARG A 128 -2.17 13.42 -18.04
N LYS A 129 -3.32 13.26 -17.41
CA LYS A 129 -4.22 14.38 -17.11
C LYS A 129 -3.82 15.15 -15.86
N PHE A 130 -2.83 14.62 -15.12
CA PHE A 130 -2.29 15.20 -13.90
C PHE A 130 -0.88 15.80 -14.09
N ASP A 131 -0.20 15.55 -15.25
CA ASP A 131 1.19 15.98 -15.46
C ASP A 131 1.37 17.47 -15.17
N ASP A 132 0.43 18.30 -15.62
CA ASP A 132 0.44 19.74 -15.34
C ASP A 132 0.18 20.11 -13.86
N GLN A 133 -0.28 19.13 -13.05
CA GLN A 133 -0.66 19.35 -11.66
C GLN A 133 0.21 18.56 -10.66
N VAL A 134 1.17 17.77 -11.14
CA VAL A 134 2.05 16.98 -10.25
C VAL A 134 2.74 17.87 -9.23
N LYS A 135 3.26 19.01 -9.67
CA LYS A 135 3.92 19.98 -8.79
C LYS A 135 3.00 20.49 -7.67
N ASP A 136 1.77 20.84 -8.01
CA ASP A 136 0.79 21.34 -7.05
C ASP A 136 0.33 20.22 -6.09
N ILE A 137 0.19 19.00 -6.59
CA ILE A 137 -0.13 17.82 -5.79
C ILE A 137 1.00 17.53 -4.79
N CYS A 138 2.26 17.50 -5.24
CA CYS A 138 3.41 17.29 -4.39
C CYS A 138 3.49 18.36 -3.30
N LYS A 139 3.31 19.63 -3.68
CA LYS A 139 3.28 20.74 -2.73
C LYS A 139 2.17 20.59 -1.70
N ALA A 140 0.94 20.32 -2.12
CA ALA A 140 -0.18 20.14 -1.21
C ALA A 140 0.03 18.94 -0.27
N ALA A 141 0.55 17.82 -0.79
CA ALA A 141 0.86 16.63 0.00
C ALA A 141 1.94 16.92 1.05
N SER A 142 3.01 17.62 0.66
CA SER A 142 4.08 18.03 1.57
C SER A 142 3.58 18.99 2.66
N ASP A 143 2.83 20.04 2.28
CA ASP A 143 2.29 21.04 3.22
C ASP A 143 1.39 20.42 4.29
N HIS A 144 0.74 19.28 4.01
CA HIS A 144 -0.17 18.59 4.92
C HIS A 144 0.41 17.28 5.52
N GLY A 145 1.64 16.93 5.20
CA GLY A 145 2.27 15.67 5.65
C GLY A 145 1.54 14.41 5.16
N VAL A 146 0.96 14.45 3.97
CA VAL A 146 0.20 13.35 3.35
C VAL A 146 1.07 12.60 2.36
N SER A 147 1.24 11.29 2.57
CA SER A 147 2.01 10.48 1.64
C SER A 147 1.20 10.10 0.40
N LEU A 148 1.90 9.84 -0.70
CA LEU A 148 1.29 9.39 -1.94
C LEU A 148 1.59 7.90 -2.19
N ARG A 149 0.77 7.25 -3.03
CA ARG A 149 1.06 5.91 -3.51
C ARG A 149 0.91 5.81 -5.02
N ILE A 150 2.00 5.51 -5.69
CA ILE A 150 2.03 5.11 -7.08
C ILE A 150 1.45 3.70 -7.22
N GLY A 151 0.43 3.54 -8.06
CA GLY A 151 -0.29 2.28 -8.18
C GLY A 151 -0.32 1.72 -9.59
N VAL A 152 0.78 1.13 -10.06
CA VAL A 152 0.84 0.46 -11.37
C VAL A 152 0.11 -0.88 -11.31
N ASN A 153 -0.79 -1.12 -12.27
CA ASN A 153 -1.49 -2.38 -12.42
C ASN A 153 -1.46 -2.84 -13.88
N ALA A 154 -1.35 -4.14 -14.11
CA ALA A 154 -1.35 -4.73 -15.44
C ALA A 154 -2.57 -4.31 -16.29
N GLY A 155 -3.76 -4.25 -15.68
CA GLY A 155 -5.00 -3.89 -16.38
C GLY A 155 -5.16 -2.40 -16.72
N SER A 156 -4.26 -1.54 -16.23
CA SER A 156 -4.30 -0.08 -16.47
C SER A 156 -2.92 0.48 -16.80
N LEU A 157 -2.06 -0.33 -17.41
CA LEU A 157 -0.73 0.09 -17.84
C LEU A 157 -0.81 1.13 -18.98
N ASP A 158 0.15 2.05 -19.02
CA ASP A 158 0.24 3.09 -20.06
C ASP A 158 0.22 2.46 -21.47
N PRO A 159 -0.65 2.92 -22.35
CA PRO A 159 -0.74 2.42 -23.73
C PRO A 159 0.57 2.48 -24.51
N ARG A 160 1.47 3.42 -24.19
CA ARG A 160 2.80 3.49 -24.80
C ARG A 160 3.65 2.28 -24.44
N LEU A 161 3.62 1.87 -23.18
CA LEU A 161 4.34 0.71 -22.69
C LEU A 161 3.71 -0.58 -23.20
N LEU A 162 2.36 -0.65 -23.26
CA LEU A 162 1.69 -1.77 -23.90
C LEU A 162 2.09 -1.92 -25.37
N LYS A 163 2.25 -0.81 -26.11
CA LYS A 163 2.73 -0.84 -27.50
C LYS A 163 4.19 -1.26 -27.58
N LYS A 164 5.06 -0.81 -26.66
CA LYS A 164 6.48 -1.14 -26.61
C LYS A 164 6.74 -2.61 -26.29
N TYR A 165 6.04 -3.16 -25.29
CA TYR A 165 6.27 -4.49 -24.74
C TYR A 165 5.27 -5.56 -25.21
N GLY A 166 4.21 -5.17 -25.92
CA GLY A 166 3.14 -6.05 -26.40
C GLY A 166 2.16 -6.52 -25.31
N ARG A 167 2.58 -6.53 -24.05
CA ARG A 167 1.79 -6.93 -22.88
C ARG A 167 2.34 -6.30 -21.60
N ALA A 168 1.65 -6.48 -20.48
CA ALA A 168 2.10 -6.04 -19.16
C ALA A 168 3.20 -6.99 -18.62
N THR A 169 4.42 -6.86 -19.12
CA THR A 169 5.59 -7.61 -18.65
C THR A 169 6.12 -7.01 -17.35
N PRO A 170 6.98 -7.71 -16.58
CA PRO A 170 7.66 -7.13 -15.41
C PRO A 170 8.37 -5.81 -15.75
N GLU A 171 9.09 -5.77 -16.85
CA GLU A 171 9.84 -4.59 -17.32
C GLU A 171 8.90 -3.42 -17.62
N ALA A 172 7.77 -3.68 -18.27
CA ALA A 172 6.77 -2.66 -18.57
C ALA A 172 6.15 -2.04 -17.30
N LEU A 173 5.88 -2.88 -16.28
CA LEU A 173 5.36 -2.43 -14.99
C LEU A 173 6.39 -1.60 -14.23
N VAL A 174 7.64 -2.02 -14.23
CA VAL A 174 8.75 -1.32 -13.56
C VAL A 174 9.07 -0.01 -14.25
N GLU A 175 9.17 0.00 -15.60
CA GLU A 175 9.39 1.24 -16.35
C GLU A 175 8.29 2.28 -16.09
N SER A 176 7.02 1.84 -16.01
CA SER A 176 5.92 2.73 -15.62
C SER A 176 6.11 3.29 -14.21
N ALA A 177 6.50 2.45 -13.27
CA ALA A 177 6.66 2.85 -11.87
C ALA A 177 7.83 3.84 -11.69
N ILE A 178 8.96 3.59 -12.33
CA ILE A 178 10.15 4.46 -12.28
C ILE A 178 9.83 5.83 -12.93
N TRP A 179 9.16 5.82 -14.07
CA TRP A 179 8.76 7.08 -14.72
C TRP A 179 7.84 7.92 -13.82
N GLU A 180 6.88 7.29 -13.13
CA GLU A 180 6.02 7.99 -12.19
C GLU A 180 6.78 8.51 -10.96
N ALA A 181 7.72 7.71 -10.45
CA ALA A 181 8.56 8.11 -9.33
C ALA A 181 9.41 9.34 -9.70
N SER A 182 10.00 9.37 -10.91
CA SER A 182 10.80 10.51 -11.35
C SER A 182 10.01 11.82 -11.37
N LEU A 183 8.71 11.78 -11.71
CA LEU A 183 7.86 12.98 -11.69
C LEU A 183 7.71 13.58 -10.27
N PHE A 184 7.67 12.74 -9.24
CA PHE A 184 7.60 13.19 -7.86
C PHE A 184 8.97 13.66 -7.36
N GLU A 185 10.03 12.92 -7.65
CA GLU A 185 11.40 13.25 -7.29
C GLU A 185 11.89 14.56 -7.94
N GLU A 186 11.54 14.84 -9.19
CA GLU A 186 11.80 16.10 -9.88
C GLU A 186 11.12 17.30 -9.19
N ASN A 187 10.08 17.06 -8.36
CA ASN A 187 9.43 18.06 -7.53
C ASN A 187 9.85 18.00 -6.05
N ASP A 188 10.99 17.35 -5.75
CA ASP A 188 11.53 17.19 -4.39
C ASP A 188 10.52 16.55 -3.41
N PHE A 189 9.70 15.62 -3.91
CA PHE A 189 8.72 14.89 -3.12
C PHE A 189 9.10 13.41 -3.04
N HIS A 190 9.42 12.95 -1.82
CA HIS A 190 9.90 11.58 -1.55
C HIS A 190 8.95 10.75 -0.68
N ASP A 191 7.91 11.36 -0.10
CA ASP A 191 6.94 10.68 0.76
C ASP A 191 5.93 9.86 -0.06
N PHE A 192 6.44 8.92 -0.86
CA PHE A 192 5.59 8.02 -1.64
C PHE A 192 6.07 6.59 -1.59
N LYS A 193 5.12 5.66 -1.75
CA LYS A 193 5.35 4.23 -1.89
C LYS A 193 4.84 3.72 -3.22
N ILE A 194 5.39 2.60 -3.69
CA ILE A 194 5.09 2.07 -5.03
C ILE A 194 4.44 0.69 -4.94
N SER A 195 3.52 0.42 -5.86
CA SER A 195 2.99 -0.92 -6.09
C SER A 195 2.98 -1.25 -7.57
N VAL A 196 3.52 -2.41 -7.94
CA VAL A 196 3.48 -2.98 -9.29
C VAL A 196 2.72 -4.30 -9.21
N LYS A 197 1.47 -4.32 -9.65
CA LYS A 197 0.55 -5.43 -9.44
C LYS A 197 0.20 -6.15 -10.73
N HIS A 198 0.24 -7.47 -10.67
CA HIS A 198 -0.19 -8.36 -11.74
C HIS A 198 -1.09 -9.47 -11.20
N HIS A 199 -1.90 -10.09 -12.05
CA HIS A 199 -2.74 -11.25 -11.69
C HIS A 199 -1.95 -12.57 -11.69
N ASP A 200 -0.87 -12.62 -12.46
CA ASP A 200 0.09 -13.72 -12.46
C ASP A 200 1.15 -13.50 -11.38
N VAL A 201 1.35 -14.52 -10.55
CA VAL A 201 2.22 -14.46 -9.38
C VAL A 201 3.70 -14.30 -9.77
N LEU A 202 4.16 -15.04 -10.78
CA LEU A 202 5.57 -15.02 -11.16
C LEU A 202 5.95 -13.68 -11.80
N THR A 203 5.11 -13.17 -12.68
CA THR A 203 5.28 -11.82 -13.28
C THR A 203 5.32 -10.75 -12.19
N MET A 204 4.43 -10.83 -11.20
CA MET A 204 4.39 -9.90 -10.08
C MET A 204 5.68 -9.98 -9.24
N VAL A 205 6.11 -11.17 -8.86
CA VAL A 205 7.34 -11.37 -8.07
C VAL A 205 8.53 -10.80 -8.81
N GLN A 206 8.67 -11.08 -10.09
CA GLN A 206 9.77 -10.55 -10.90
C GLN A 206 9.74 -9.01 -10.97
N ALA A 207 8.56 -8.41 -11.16
CA ALA A 207 8.43 -6.95 -11.18
C ALA A 207 8.85 -6.30 -9.84
N TYR A 208 8.46 -6.90 -8.69
CA TYR A 208 8.89 -6.37 -7.39
C TYR A 208 10.38 -6.55 -7.12
N ARG A 209 11.00 -7.66 -7.58
CA ARG A 209 12.46 -7.83 -7.49
C ARG A 209 13.18 -6.74 -8.26
N MET A 210 12.82 -6.53 -9.52
CA MET A 210 13.40 -5.47 -10.35
C MET A 210 13.20 -4.08 -9.75
N LEU A 211 12.00 -3.79 -9.24
CA LEU A 211 11.72 -2.50 -8.61
C LEU A 211 12.52 -2.30 -7.32
N SER A 212 12.68 -3.33 -6.51
CA SER A 212 13.49 -3.32 -5.29
C SER A 212 14.99 -3.15 -5.54
N GLU A 213 15.46 -3.49 -6.73
CA GLU A 213 16.85 -3.26 -7.17
C GLU A 213 17.04 -1.85 -7.74
N ALA A 214 15.97 -1.25 -8.26
CA ALA A 214 16.01 0.06 -8.92
C ALA A 214 16.02 1.25 -7.95
N GLY A 215 15.56 1.08 -6.70
CA GLY A 215 15.51 2.17 -5.71
C GLY A 215 15.11 1.69 -4.32
N ASP A 216 15.06 2.62 -3.39
CA ASP A 216 14.77 2.39 -1.97
C ASP A 216 13.33 2.76 -1.55
N TRP A 217 12.43 2.84 -2.50
CA TRP A 217 11.02 3.15 -2.24
C TRP A 217 10.34 2.06 -1.42
N PRO A 218 9.50 2.40 -0.42
CA PRO A 218 8.67 1.43 0.27
C PRO A 218 7.70 0.75 -0.71
N LEU A 219 7.58 -0.57 -0.61
CA LEU A 219 6.81 -1.38 -1.54
C LEU A 219 5.47 -1.82 -0.94
N HIS A 220 4.41 -1.66 -1.73
CA HIS A 220 3.07 -2.12 -1.37
C HIS A 220 2.73 -3.39 -2.16
N LEU A 221 2.95 -4.54 -1.55
CA LEU A 221 2.78 -5.84 -2.16
C LEU A 221 1.31 -6.22 -2.33
N GLY A 222 0.96 -6.85 -3.45
CA GLY A 222 -0.39 -7.34 -3.67
C GLY A 222 -0.60 -7.93 -5.05
N VAL A 223 -1.27 -9.09 -5.10
CA VAL A 223 -1.80 -9.65 -6.35
C VAL A 223 -3.08 -8.92 -6.72
N THR A 224 -3.21 -8.43 -7.95
CA THR A 224 -4.45 -7.85 -8.45
C THR A 224 -5.33 -8.94 -9.09
N GLU A 225 -6.66 -8.77 -9.05
CA GLU A 225 -7.58 -9.72 -9.67
C GLU A 225 -7.29 -11.18 -9.30
N ALA A 226 -6.96 -11.41 -8.02
CA ALA A 226 -6.52 -12.72 -7.54
C ALA A 226 -7.61 -13.81 -7.64
N GLY A 227 -8.87 -13.40 -7.75
CA GLY A 227 -10.01 -14.30 -7.93
C GLY A 227 -10.81 -14.53 -6.64
N PRO A 228 -11.60 -15.63 -6.57
CA PRO A 228 -12.37 -16.01 -5.39
C PRO A 228 -11.49 -16.23 -4.16
N ALA A 229 -12.10 -16.24 -2.97
CA ALA A 229 -11.39 -16.25 -1.69
C ALA A 229 -10.31 -17.35 -1.62
N PHE A 230 -10.62 -18.57 -2.00
CA PHE A 230 -9.69 -19.70 -1.92
C PHE A 230 -8.48 -19.52 -2.85
N GLN A 231 -8.71 -19.40 -4.16
CA GLN A 231 -7.62 -19.25 -5.14
C GLN A 231 -6.84 -17.95 -4.94
N GLY A 232 -7.55 -16.86 -4.64
CA GLY A 232 -6.92 -15.56 -4.41
C GLY A 232 -6.04 -15.52 -3.16
N THR A 233 -6.43 -16.27 -2.12
CA THR A 233 -5.60 -16.45 -0.92
C THR A 233 -4.33 -17.25 -1.26
N ILE A 234 -4.45 -18.36 -1.97
CA ILE A 234 -3.30 -19.17 -2.38
C ILE A 234 -2.31 -18.32 -3.20
N LYS A 235 -2.79 -17.61 -4.23
CA LYS A 235 -1.94 -16.74 -5.04
C LYS A 235 -1.23 -15.65 -4.20
N SER A 236 -1.96 -15.01 -3.29
CA SER A 236 -1.42 -13.97 -2.44
C SER A 236 -0.38 -14.53 -1.47
N VAL A 237 -0.65 -15.67 -0.83
CA VAL A 237 0.30 -16.33 0.07
C VAL A 237 1.57 -16.73 -0.68
N SER A 238 1.44 -17.35 -1.86
CA SER A 238 2.59 -17.76 -2.66
C SER A 238 3.48 -16.56 -3.01
N ALA A 239 2.89 -15.45 -3.50
CA ALA A 239 3.65 -14.26 -3.82
C ALA A 239 4.30 -13.62 -2.60
N PHE A 240 3.56 -13.47 -1.50
CA PHE A 240 4.06 -12.82 -0.29
C PHE A 240 5.13 -13.66 0.41
N SER A 241 5.00 -14.98 0.44
CA SER A 241 6.01 -15.87 1.01
C SER A 241 7.38 -15.68 0.34
N ILE A 242 7.40 -15.55 -0.99
CA ILE A 242 8.63 -15.30 -1.73
C ILE A 242 9.17 -13.90 -1.39
N LEU A 243 8.38 -12.85 -1.59
CA LEU A 243 8.84 -11.48 -1.47
C LEU A 243 9.23 -11.10 -0.03
N LEU A 244 8.45 -11.57 0.96
CA LEU A 244 8.76 -11.35 2.37
C LEU A 244 10.02 -12.12 2.80
N ALA A 245 10.22 -13.35 2.31
CA ALA A 245 11.46 -14.09 2.56
C ALA A 245 12.68 -13.38 1.99
N GLU A 246 12.53 -12.73 0.84
CA GLU A 246 13.60 -11.94 0.18
C GLU A 246 13.80 -10.54 0.79
N GLY A 247 13.11 -10.22 1.88
CA GLY A 247 13.32 -8.96 2.63
C GLY A 247 12.44 -7.79 2.19
N MET A 248 11.53 -7.93 1.24
CA MET A 248 10.58 -6.89 0.84
C MET A 248 9.38 -6.89 1.81
N ARG A 249 9.37 -5.96 2.81
CA ARG A 249 8.54 -6.09 4.01
C ARG A 249 7.87 -4.80 4.46
N ASP A 250 7.27 -3.99 3.56
CA ASP A 250 6.72 -2.68 3.95
C ASP A 250 5.19 -2.70 4.12
N THR A 251 4.41 -2.98 3.07
CA THR A 251 2.94 -3.09 3.14
C THR A 251 2.44 -4.29 2.37
N ILE A 252 1.47 -5.01 2.91
CA ILE A 252 0.78 -6.10 2.21
C ILE A 252 -0.72 -5.81 2.06
N ARG A 253 -1.31 -6.26 0.94
CA ARG A 253 -2.75 -6.24 0.71
C ARG A 253 -3.21 -7.45 -0.09
N VAL A 254 -4.12 -8.22 0.49
CA VAL A 254 -4.86 -9.29 -0.21
C VAL A 254 -6.06 -8.67 -0.93
N SER A 255 -6.24 -8.98 -2.23
CA SER A 255 -7.35 -8.50 -3.05
C SER A 255 -8.18 -9.69 -3.55
N LEU A 256 -9.38 -9.86 -3.01
CA LEU A 256 -10.28 -10.95 -3.31
C LEU A 256 -11.58 -10.43 -3.93
N ARG A 257 -12.26 -11.27 -4.74
CA ARG A 257 -13.56 -10.94 -5.32
C ARG A 257 -14.67 -11.14 -4.26
N PRO A 258 -15.68 -10.24 -4.14
CA PRO A 258 -16.83 -10.46 -3.26
C PRO A 258 -17.63 -11.75 -3.63
N PRO A 259 -18.29 -12.43 -2.66
CA PRO A 259 -18.50 -12.02 -1.29
C PRO A 259 -17.34 -12.48 -0.38
N SER A 260 -16.30 -11.72 -0.28
CA SER A 260 -15.19 -12.10 0.58
C SER A 260 -15.19 -11.24 1.85
N ARG A 261 -15.86 -11.71 2.88
CA ARG A 261 -15.58 -11.33 4.27
C ARG A 261 -14.34 -12.06 4.78
N VAL A 262 -13.35 -12.29 3.92
CA VAL A 262 -12.08 -12.87 4.37
C VAL A 262 -11.37 -11.81 5.17
N LYS A 263 -11.45 -11.94 6.48
CA LYS A 263 -10.65 -11.18 7.42
C LYS A 263 -9.20 -11.60 7.17
N VAL A 264 -8.38 -10.69 6.70
CA VAL A 264 -6.92 -10.91 6.64
C VAL A 264 -6.46 -10.93 8.09
N ALA A 265 -6.34 -12.13 8.63
CA ALA A 265 -5.92 -12.28 10.02
C ALA A 265 -4.44 -11.88 10.11
N ARG A 266 -4.16 -10.82 10.84
CA ARG A 266 -2.81 -10.37 11.20
C ARG A 266 -1.95 -11.48 11.81
N ARG A 267 -2.59 -12.47 12.46
CA ARG A 267 -1.92 -13.58 13.15
C ARG A 267 -0.98 -14.42 12.28
N CYS A 268 -1.18 -14.45 10.96
CA CYS A 268 -0.28 -15.21 10.07
C CYS A 268 1.00 -14.46 9.70
N TRP A 269 1.06 -13.14 9.89
CA TRP A 269 2.15 -12.31 9.37
C TRP A 269 2.91 -11.54 10.46
N SER A 270 2.36 -11.45 11.68
CA SER A 270 2.99 -10.77 12.81
C SER A 270 4.18 -11.54 13.41
N SER A 271 4.38 -12.79 13.03
CA SER A 271 5.51 -13.61 13.47
C SER A 271 6.76 -13.48 12.59
N TRP A 272 6.75 -12.65 11.57
CA TRP A 272 7.97 -12.36 10.82
C TRP A 272 8.78 -11.30 11.59
N PRO A 273 10.06 -11.59 11.90
CA PRO A 273 10.91 -10.64 12.59
C PRO A 273 11.07 -9.35 11.78
N ALA A 274 11.15 -8.25 12.50
CA ALA A 274 11.37 -6.92 11.96
C ALA A 274 12.71 -6.83 11.19
#